data_0b36d21486aaaa9cf99604895e07ea57
#
_entry.id   0b36d21486aaaa9cf99604895e07ea57
#
_cell.length_a   1.000
_cell.length_b   1.000
_cell.length_c   1.000
_cell.angle_alpha   90.00
_cell.angle_beta   90.00
_cell.angle_gamma   90.00
#
_symmetry.space_group_name_H-M   'P 1'
#
loop_
_entity.id
_entity.type
_entity.pdbx_description
1 polymer ?
#
loop_
_entity_poly.entity_id
_entity_poly.type
_entity_poly.pdbx_seq_one_letter_code
_entity_poly.pdbx_strand_id
1 'polypeptide(L)' 'MKYRKKPVVIEATQWFKMGDHPAVTDIGFIATPEGNMHVTPGDYIITGVKGKFYPCKEEIFKMTYEPVEQP' A
#
# COMPACT_ATOMS: atom_id res chain seq x y z
N MET A 1 -25.54 -15.88 -9.28
CA MET A 1 -24.54 -15.51 -10.28
C MET A 1 -23.16 -15.42 -9.66
N LYS A 2 -22.13 -15.77 -10.41
CA LYS A 2 -20.76 -15.70 -9.94
C LYS A 2 -20.09 -14.48 -10.53
N TYR A 3 -19.26 -13.80 -9.70
CA TYR A 3 -18.51 -12.63 -10.13
C TYR A 3 -17.04 -12.84 -9.81
N ARG A 4 -16.19 -12.27 -10.63
CA ARG A 4 -14.74 -12.28 -10.44
C ARG A 4 -14.26 -10.84 -10.27
N LYS A 5 -13.38 -10.62 -9.29
CA LYS A 5 -12.75 -9.34 -9.13
C LYS A 5 -11.86 -9.04 -10.34
N LYS A 6 -12.01 -7.87 -10.94
CA LYS A 6 -11.18 -7.48 -12.06
C LYS A 6 -9.72 -7.34 -11.62
N PRO A 7 -8.77 -7.78 -12.42
CA PRO A 7 -7.38 -7.53 -12.12
C PRO A 7 -7.09 -6.03 -12.18
N VAL A 8 -6.43 -5.52 -11.15
CA VAL A 8 -6.09 -4.09 -11.05
C VAL A 8 -4.61 -3.99 -10.79
N VAL A 9 -3.93 -3.19 -11.62
CA VAL A 9 -2.54 -2.85 -11.39
C VAL A 9 -2.49 -1.69 -10.40
N ILE A 10 -1.74 -1.85 -9.33
CA ILE A 10 -1.58 -0.82 -8.31
C ILE A 10 -0.12 -0.41 -8.23
N GLU A 11 0.13 0.74 -7.67
CA GLU A 11 1.47 1.15 -7.30
C GLU A 11 1.67 0.92 -5.81
N ALA A 12 2.87 0.49 -5.44
CA ALA A 12 3.22 0.28 -4.05
C ALA A 12 4.68 0.66 -3.82
N THR A 13 4.94 1.23 -2.66
CA THR A 13 6.28 1.60 -2.23
C THR A 13 6.53 0.95 -0.87
N GLN A 14 7.64 0.23 -0.74
CA GLN A 14 8.00 -0.32 0.55
C GLN A 14 8.61 0.78 1.41
N TRP A 15 8.08 0.92 2.62
CA TRP A 15 8.48 1.98 3.54
C TRP A 15 9.37 1.42 4.65
N PHE A 16 10.48 2.09 4.93
CA PHE A 16 11.41 1.69 5.99
C PHE A 16 11.67 2.78 7.01
N LYS A 17 11.62 4.04 6.60
CA LYS A 17 11.98 5.17 7.46
C LYS A 17 11.24 6.42 7.01
N MET A 18 11.24 7.41 7.88
CA MET A 18 10.65 8.71 7.56
C MET A 18 11.29 9.28 6.29
N GLY A 19 10.46 9.85 5.44
CA GLY A 19 10.87 10.40 4.16
C GLY A 19 10.75 9.45 2.98
N ASP A 20 10.56 8.14 3.22
CA ASP A 20 10.43 7.16 2.14
C ASP A 20 9.13 7.33 1.36
N HIS A 21 8.10 7.90 1.96
CA HIS A 21 6.83 8.17 1.28
C HIS A 21 6.22 9.47 1.80
N PRO A 22 5.82 10.38 0.90
CA PRO A 22 5.31 11.69 1.32
C PRO A 22 3.99 11.64 2.08
N ALA A 23 3.21 10.58 1.91
CA ALA A 23 1.92 10.46 2.60
C ALA A 23 2.06 10.00 4.05
N VAL A 24 3.23 9.51 4.46
CA VAL A 24 3.47 9.10 5.85
C VAL A 24 3.93 10.32 6.64
N THR A 25 3.26 10.58 7.77
CA THR A 25 3.58 11.72 8.63
C THR A 25 4.90 11.51 9.37
N ASP A 26 5.41 12.57 9.98
CA ASP A 26 6.66 12.55 10.75
C ASP A 26 6.57 11.67 12.01
N ILE A 27 5.38 11.25 12.40
CA ILE A 27 5.18 10.33 13.53
C ILE A 27 4.81 8.92 13.09
N GLY A 28 4.93 8.62 11.78
CA GLY A 28 4.73 7.27 11.28
C GLY A 28 3.29 6.85 11.04
N PHE A 29 2.41 7.80 10.73
CA PHE A 29 1.01 7.52 10.42
C PHE A 29 0.67 7.92 9.00
N ILE A 30 -0.29 7.23 8.42
CA ILE A 30 -0.81 7.55 7.10
C ILE A 30 -2.34 7.66 7.19
N ALA A 31 -2.89 8.67 6.52
CA ALA A 31 -4.33 8.86 6.46
C ALA A 31 -4.93 7.91 5.43
N THR A 32 -5.91 7.12 5.85
CA THR A 32 -6.64 6.21 4.98
C THR A 32 -8.12 6.54 5.05
N PRO A 33 -8.95 6.03 4.11
CA PRO A 33 -10.40 6.22 4.22
C PRO A 33 -11.00 5.71 5.52
N GLU A 34 -10.31 4.80 6.21
CA GLU A 34 -10.78 4.23 7.47
C GLU A 34 -10.17 4.92 8.70
N GLY A 35 -9.41 5.98 8.50
CA GLY A 35 -8.76 6.72 9.57
C GLY A 35 -7.24 6.65 9.46
N ASN A 36 -6.54 7.20 10.44
CA ASN A 36 -5.09 7.17 10.48
C ASN A 36 -4.60 5.78 10.90
N MET A 37 -3.63 5.26 10.15
CA MET A 37 -3.05 3.94 10.44
C MET A 37 -1.54 4.08 10.64
N HIS A 38 -1.02 3.33 11.59
CA HIS A 38 0.41 3.33 11.89
C HIS A 38 1.18 2.53 10.83
N VAL A 39 2.28 3.11 10.33
CA VAL A 39 3.17 2.47 9.37
C VAL A 39 4.44 2.05 10.09
N THR A 40 4.87 0.81 9.86
CA THR A 40 6.09 0.26 10.48
C THR A 40 7.09 -0.14 9.41
N PRO A 41 8.40 -0.19 9.73
CA PRO A 41 9.41 -0.56 8.75
C PRO A 41 9.10 -1.89 8.07
N GLY A 42 9.21 -1.91 6.75
CA GLY A 42 8.88 -3.07 5.93
C GLY A 42 7.48 -3.05 5.34
N ASP A 43 6.59 -2.22 5.86
CA ASP A 43 5.24 -2.10 5.32
C ASP A 43 5.26 -1.52 3.90
N TYR A 44 4.31 -1.95 3.08
CA TYR A 44 4.10 -1.36 1.77
C TYR A 44 3.00 -0.31 1.84
N ILE A 45 3.22 0.80 1.16
CA ILE A 45 2.19 1.83 1.00
C ILE A 45 1.59 1.64 -0.38
N ILE A 46 0.33 1.24 -0.41
CA ILE A 46 -0.39 0.98 -1.65
C ILE A 46 -1.14 2.22 -2.06
N THR A 47 -0.96 2.64 -3.31
CA THR A 47 -1.78 3.68 -3.91
C THR A 47 -2.93 2.99 -4.63
N GLY A 48 -4.10 3.05 -4.03
CA GLY A 48 -5.28 2.44 -4.60
C GLY A 48 -5.94 3.33 -5.64
N VAL A 49 -7.07 2.86 -6.15
CA VAL A 49 -7.90 3.65 -7.07
C VAL A 49 -8.35 4.93 -6.36
N LYS A 50 -8.54 6.01 -7.11
CA LYS A 50 -8.92 7.33 -6.60
C LYS A 50 -7.85 7.98 -5.73
N GLY A 51 -6.60 7.53 -5.80
CA GLY A 51 -5.49 8.15 -5.10
C GLY A 51 -5.49 7.95 -3.59
N LYS A 52 -6.22 6.97 -3.09
CA LYS A 52 -6.22 6.65 -1.66
C LYS A 52 -5.00 5.81 -1.31
N PHE A 53 -4.49 6.00 -0.10
CA PHE A 53 -3.30 5.27 0.38
C PHE A 53 -3.67 4.30 1.48
N TYR A 54 -3.02 3.14 1.47
CA TYR A 54 -3.22 2.10 2.48
C TYR A 54 -1.89 1.46 2.85
N PRO A 55 -1.60 1.27 4.15
CA PRO A 55 -0.44 0.47 4.54
C PRO A 55 -0.79 -1.02 4.49
N CYS A 56 0.18 -1.84 4.13
CA CYS A 56 0.00 -3.29 4.08
C CYS A 56 1.26 -3.97 4.61
N LYS A 57 1.11 -4.94 5.48
CA LYS A 57 2.24 -5.69 6.01
C LYS A 57 2.93 -6.45 4.88
N GLU A 58 4.27 -6.53 4.96
CA GLU A 58 5.07 -7.15 3.90
C GLU A 58 4.62 -8.57 3.57
N GLU A 59 4.41 -9.40 4.57
CA GLU A 59 4.00 -10.79 4.36
C GLU A 59 2.63 -10.90 3.69
N ILE A 60 1.70 -10.04 4.07
CA ILE A 60 0.36 -10.01 3.47
C ILE A 60 0.44 -9.49 2.05
N PHE A 61 1.26 -8.45 1.84
CA PHE A 61 1.46 -7.87 0.51
C PHE A 61 1.98 -8.92 -0.48
N LYS A 62 2.99 -9.69 -0.07
CA LYS A 62 3.58 -10.71 -0.93
C LYS A 62 2.63 -11.87 -1.24
N MET A 63 1.69 -12.14 -0.35
CA MET A 63 0.66 -13.16 -0.57
C MET A 63 -0.45 -12.68 -1.50
N THR A 64 -0.68 -11.37 -1.55
CA THR A 64 -1.81 -10.78 -2.26
C THR A 64 -1.42 -10.24 -3.63
N TYR A 65 -0.21 -9.71 -3.77
CA TYR A 65 0.24 -9.03 -4.98
C TYR A 65 1.53 -9.67 -5.50
N GLU A 66 1.73 -9.54 -6.80
CA GLU A 66 2.96 -9.97 -7.44
C GLU A 66 3.47 -8.85 -8.34
N PRO A 67 4.80 -8.76 -8.55
CA PRO A 67 5.34 -7.74 -9.45
C PRO A 67 4.80 -7.92 -10.86
N VAL A 68 4.51 -6.79 -11.51
CA VAL A 68 4.16 -6.78 -12.92
C VAL A 68 5.45 -6.64 -13.71
N GLU A 69 5.75 -7.63 -14.53
CA GLU A 69 6.91 -7.56 -15.38
C GLU A 69 6.68 -6.55 -16.50
N GLN A 70 7.65 -5.70 -16.72
CA GLN A 70 7.61 -4.74 -17.81
C GLN A 70 8.63 -5.17 -18.87
N PRO A 71 8.18 -5.24 -20.13
CA PRO A 71 9.10 -5.57 -21.24
C PRO A 71 10.18 -4.52 -21.44
#